data_a29c0276709486c76507ae694c62a3ed
#
_entry.id   a29c0276709486c76507ae694c62a3ed
#
_cell.length_a   1.000
_cell.length_b   1.000
_cell.length_c   1.000
_cell.angle_alpha   90.00
_cell.angle_beta   90.00
_cell.angle_gamma   90.00
#
_symmetry.space_group_name_H-M   'P 1'
#
loop_
_entity.id
_entity.type
_entity.pdbx_description
1 polymer ?
#
loop_
_entity_poly.entity_id
_entity_poly.type
_entity_poly.pdbx_seq_one_letter_code
_entity_poly.pdbx_strand_id
1 'polypeptide(L)'
;IAEAMEKLRANMIVFRYQLRHIGRGRQRMKDYIHAVQPNLVRYTELVQEIRGKGKERKSLLAQKKETPLYLIPKQCELSRHIAELTEELEELKSEKDMLLHSLECSDDAGIAAVKKDISTMEAALKKLSQQEEKYTAELNDALQQYADLKTQSEEFDPDELQDARLDLRPAMERSVVDRVQSAYGDKYDYLMMYDSKRDVADILHEETEARSIREHLRQKQQAQQKQNKKNSRDTWER
;
A
#
# COMPACT_ATOMS: atom_id res chain seq x y z
N ILE A 1 3.22 30.25 22.53
CA ILE A 1 4.06 29.66 21.46
C ILE A 1 4.36 28.20 21.78
N ALA A 2 4.93 27.84 22.93
CA ALA A 2 5.27 26.46 23.32
C ALA A 2 4.09 25.48 23.11
N GLU A 3 2.90 25.83 23.62
CA GLU A 3 1.69 25.03 23.47
C GLU A 3 1.27 24.86 21.98
N ALA A 4 1.31 25.91 21.21
CA ALA A 4 0.99 25.85 19.78
C ALA A 4 1.97 24.96 19.01
N MET A 5 3.25 25.06 19.30
CA MET A 5 4.28 24.20 18.70
C MET A 5 4.10 22.72 19.06
N GLU A 6 3.80 22.38 20.31
CA GLU A 6 3.58 20.98 20.71
C GLU A 6 2.25 20.43 20.19
N LYS A 7 1.19 21.27 20.07
CA LYS A 7 -0.06 20.88 19.36
C LYS A 7 0.18 20.56 17.88
N LEU A 8 0.91 21.40 17.18
CA LEU A 8 1.25 21.15 15.76
C LEU A 8 2.12 19.90 15.61
N ARG A 9 3.11 19.71 16.52
CA ARG A 9 3.91 18.49 16.54
C ARG A 9 3.03 17.25 16.71
N ALA A 10 2.09 17.27 17.65
CA ALA A 10 1.13 16.19 17.86
C ALA A 10 0.27 15.92 16.61
N ASN A 11 -0.20 16.97 15.93
CA ASN A 11 -0.93 16.85 14.66
C ASN A 11 -0.09 16.19 13.57
N MET A 12 1.16 16.62 13.41
CA MET A 12 2.08 16.03 12.43
C MET A 12 2.32 14.53 12.68
N ILE A 13 2.43 14.11 13.94
CA ILE A 13 2.57 12.70 14.30
C ILE A 13 1.31 11.92 13.89
N VAL A 14 0.12 12.44 14.17
CA VAL A 14 -1.15 11.81 13.75
C VAL A 14 -1.24 11.70 12.24
N PHE A 15 -0.91 12.74 11.49
CA PHE A 15 -0.95 12.71 10.01
C PHE A 15 0.05 11.71 9.44
N ARG A 16 1.28 11.67 9.96
CA ARG A 16 2.28 10.66 9.56
C ARG A 16 1.81 9.24 9.85
N TYR A 17 1.19 9.02 11.01
CA TYR A 17 0.60 7.74 11.33
C TYR A 17 -0.48 7.34 10.33
N GLN A 18 -1.42 8.25 10.00
CA GLN A 18 -2.48 7.99 9.04
C GLN A 18 -1.91 7.68 7.65
N LEU A 19 -0.93 8.43 7.18
CA LEU A 19 -0.27 8.20 5.89
C LEU A 19 0.42 6.82 5.86
N ARG A 20 1.08 6.42 6.95
CA ARG A 20 1.74 5.12 7.07
C ARG A 20 0.72 3.97 7.04
N HIS A 21 -0.40 4.13 7.73
CA HIS A 21 -1.49 3.16 7.75
C HIS A 21 -2.15 3.01 6.35
N ILE A 22 -2.45 4.12 5.69
CA ILE A 22 -2.98 4.15 4.32
C ILE A 22 -2.00 3.47 3.36
N GLY A 23 -0.71 3.78 3.45
CA GLY A 23 0.32 3.20 2.60
C GLY A 23 0.39 1.68 2.70
N ARG A 24 0.37 1.14 3.92
CA ARG A 24 0.33 -0.31 4.16
C ARG A 24 -0.95 -0.97 3.64
N GLY A 25 -2.10 -0.36 3.87
CA GLY A 25 -3.39 -0.85 3.36
C GLY A 25 -3.42 -0.91 1.84
N ARG A 26 -2.95 0.16 1.18
CA ARG A 26 -2.83 0.21 -0.29
C ARG A 26 -1.88 -0.86 -0.83
N GLN A 27 -0.73 -1.05 -0.19
CA GLN A 27 0.25 -2.04 -0.64
C GLN A 27 -0.33 -3.46 -0.57
N ARG A 28 -0.94 -3.85 0.54
CA ARG A 28 -1.58 -5.15 0.69
C ARG A 28 -2.66 -5.41 -0.37
N MET A 29 -3.51 -4.42 -0.67
CA MET A 29 -4.53 -4.55 -1.71
C MET A 29 -3.92 -4.69 -3.10
N LYS A 30 -2.88 -3.93 -3.42
CA LYS A 30 -2.16 -4.02 -4.70
C LYS A 30 -1.48 -5.38 -4.87
N ASP A 31 -0.82 -5.87 -3.82
CA ASP A 31 -0.14 -7.16 -3.83
C ASP A 31 -1.15 -8.30 -4.09
N TYR A 32 -2.31 -8.25 -3.43
CA TYR A 32 -3.38 -9.22 -3.65
C TYR A 32 -3.91 -9.17 -5.09
N ILE A 33 -4.26 -7.98 -5.59
CA ILE A 33 -4.75 -7.80 -6.96
C ILE A 33 -3.71 -8.30 -7.96
N HIS A 34 -2.44 -7.93 -7.79
CA HIS A 34 -1.35 -8.35 -8.66
C HIS A 34 -1.14 -9.88 -8.67
N ALA A 35 -1.30 -10.54 -7.53
CA ALA A 35 -1.17 -11.99 -7.42
C ALA A 35 -2.34 -12.73 -8.08
N VAL A 36 -3.56 -12.20 -7.96
CA VAL A 36 -4.80 -12.88 -8.39
C VAL A 36 -5.16 -12.58 -9.84
N GLN A 37 -4.94 -11.35 -10.29
CA GLN A 37 -5.40 -10.87 -11.61
C GLN A 37 -4.89 -11.69 -12.81
N PRO A 38 -3.62 -12.12 -12.90
CA PRO A 38 -3.16 -12.95 -14.02
C PRO A 38 -3.92 -14.27 -14.13
N ASN A 39 -4.19 -14.92 -13.00
CA ASN A 39 -4.93 -16.19 -12.95
C ASN A 39 -6.39 -16.00 -13.38
N LEU A 40 -7.02 -14.87 -13.02
CA LEU A 40 -8.38 -14.55 -13.49
C LEU A 40 -8.45 -14.25 -14.98
N VAL A 41 -7.45 -13.58 -15.54
CA VAL A 41 -7.35 -13.32 -16.97
C VAL A 41 -7.23 -14.66 -17.69
N ARG A 42 -6.27 -15.49 -17.30
CA ARG A 42 -6.05 -16.82 -17.91
C ARG A 42 -7.30 -17.71 -17.79
N TYR A 43 -7.96 -17.71 -16.63
CA TYR A 43 -9.23 -18.43 -16.46
C TYR A 43 -10.28 -17.97 -17.46
N THR A 44 -10.42 -16.68 -17.68
CA THR A 44 -11.42 -16.13 -18.61
C THR A 44 -11.11 -16.54 -20.05
N GLU A 45 -9.84 -16.54 -20.44
CA GLU A 45 -9.36 -17.02 -21.73
C GLU A 45 -9.67 -18.51 -21.93
N LEU A 46 -9.32 -19.34 -20.93
CA LEU A 46 -9.59 -20.78 -20.96
C LEU A 46 -11.07 -21.11 -21.13
N VAL A 47 -11.94 -20.41 -20.42
CA VAL A 47 -13.40 -20.60 -20.57
C VAL A 47 -13.86 -20.28 -22.00
N GLN A 48 -13.28 -19.25 -22.63
CA GLN A 48 -13.59 -18.93 -24.03
C GLN A 48 -13.02 -19.98 -25.00
N GLU A 49 -11.79 -20.44 -24.79
CA GLU A 49 -11.15 -21.48 -25.59
C GLU A 49 -11.92 -22.82 -25.51
N ILE A 50 -12.29 -23.26 -24.29
CA ILE A 50 -13.10 -24.47 -24.09
C ILE A 50 -14.46 -24.35 -24.80
N ARG A 51 -15.08 -23.17 -24.72
CA ARG A 51 -16.37 -22.91 -25.40
C ARG A 51 -16.22 -22.95 -26.91
N GLY A 52 -15.15 -22.36 -27.46
CA GLY A 52 -14.83 -22.34 -28.89
C GLY A 52 -14.60 -23.75 -29.42
N LYS A 53 -13.64 -24.47 -28.86
CA LYS A 53 -13.32 -25.86 -29.22
C LYS A 53 -14.49 -26.82 -29.02
N GLY A 54 -15.29 -26.62 -27.98
CA GLY A 54 -16.52 -27.38 -27.76
C GLY A 54 -17.56 -27.21 -28.86
N LYS A 55 -17.72 -25.99 -29.40
CA LYS A 55 -18.59 -25.74 -30.57
C LYS A 55 -18.06 -26.37 -31.83
N GLU A 56 -16.74 -26.25 -32.08
CA GLU A 56 -16.06 -26.87 -33.22
C GLU A 56 -16.21 -28.39 -33.20
N ARG A 57 -15.94 -29.03 -32.07
CA ARG A 57 -16.14 -30.49 -31.90
C ARG A 57 -17.60 -30.90 -32.16
N LYS A 58 -18.58 -30.13 -31.68
CA LYS A 58 -20.00 -30.39 -31.99
C LYS A 58 -20.31 -30.30 -33.48
N SER A 59 -19.74 -29.33 -34.19
CA SER A 59 -19.89 -29.17 -35.64
C SER A 59 -19.28 -30.36 -36.39
N LEU A 60 -18.07 -30.78 -36.02
CA LEU A 60 -17.44 -31.95 -36.64
C LEU A 60 -18.20 -33.26 -36.37
N LEU A 61 -18.77 -33.41 -35.18
CA LEU A 61 -19.64 -34.56 -34.87
C LEU A 61 -20.90 -34.55 -35.74
N ALA A 62 -21.50 -33.39 -36.00
CA ALA A 62 -22.66 -33.27 -36.92
C ALA A 62 -22.25 -33.62 -38.35
N GLN A 63 -21.15 -33.08 -38.85
CA GLN A 63 -20.61 -33.39 -40.19
C GLN A 63 -20.28 -34.87 -40.33
N LYS A 64 -19.72 -35.51 -39.28
CA LYS A 64 -19.46 -36.94 -39.32
C LYS A 64 -20.74 -37.78 -39.44
N LYS A 65 -21.83 -37.37 -38.77
CA LYS A 65 -23.12 -38.05 -38.88
C LYS A 65 -23.75 -37.92 -40.26
N GLU A 66 -23.55 -36.77 -40.93
CA GLU A 66 -24.06 -36.49 -42.28
C GLU A 66 -23.19 -37.13 -43.35
N THR A 67 -21.94 -37.45 -43.08
CA THR A 67 -21.01 -38.05 -44.05
C THR A 67 -21.37 -39.53 -44.27
N PRO A 68 -21.62 -39.97 -45.52
CA PRO A 68 -21.93 -41.37 -45.79
C PRO A 68 -20.83 -42.33 -45.35
N LEU A 69 -21.21 -43.51 -44.83
CA LEU A 69 -20.24 -44.51 -44.29
C LEU A 69 -19.26 -45.04 -45.33
N TYR A 70 -19.62 -45.03 -46.63
CA TYR A 70 -18.73 -45.49 -47.68
C TYR A 70 -17.57 -44.51 -48.00
N LEU A 71 -17.63 -43.28 -47.51
CA LEU A 71 -16.56 -42.30 -47.62
C LEU A 71 -15.52 -42.50 -46.46
N ILE A 72 -14.93 -43.68 -46.42
CA ILE A 72 -14.01 -44.11 -45.33
C ILE A 72 -12.90 -43.11 -45.05
N PRO A 73 -12.15 -42.55 -46.06
CA PRO A 73 -11.09 -41.60 -45.79
C PRO A 73 -11.58 -40.35 -45.04
N LYS A 74 -12.73 -39.78 -45.44
CA LYS A 74 -13.30 -38.60 -44.81
C LYS A 74 -13.86 -38.89 -43.40
N GLN A 75 -14.40 -40.08 -43.19
CA GLN A 75 -14.84 -40.55 -41.88
C GLN A 75 -13.65 -40.71 -40.89
N CYS A 76 -12.51 -41.26 -41.39
CA CYS A 76 -11.30 -41.37 -40.61
C CYS A 76 -10.67 -40.00 -40.27
N GLU A 77 -10.63 -39.08 -41.21
CA GLU A 77 -10.13 -37.71 -40.99
C GLU A 77 -10.98 -36.96 -39.91
N LEU A 78 -12.28 -36.95 -40.06
CA LEU A 78 -13.21 -36.38 -39.08
C LEU A 78 -13.05 -37.02 -37.71
N SER A 79 -12.88 -38.36 -37.65
CA SER A 79 -12.67 -39.08 -36.38
C SER A 79 -11.38 -38.66 -35.69
N ARG A 80 -10.28 -38.48 -36.46
CA ARG A 80 -9.01 -38.01 -35.92
C ARG A 80 -9.12 -36.61 -35.36
N HIS A 81 -9.67 -35.66 -36.09
CA HIS A 81 -9.87 -34.28 -35.63
C HIS A 81 -10.75 -34.22 -34.39
N ILE A 82 -11.82 -35.04 -34.33
CA ILE A 82 -12.67 -35.10 -33.12
C ILE A 82 -11.91 -35.66 -31.93
N ALA A 83 -11.00 -36.63 -32.13
CA ALA A 83 -10.18 -37.18 -31.07
C ALA A 83 -9.15 -36.14 -30.57
N GLU A 84 -8.45 -35.47 -31.50
CA GLU A 84 -7.51 -34.39 -31.18
C GLU A 84 -8.18 -33.28 -30.37
N LEU A 85 -9.34 -32.76 -30.83
CA LEU A 85 -10.09 -31.74 -30.10
C LEU A 85 -10.62 -32.21 -28.74
N THR A 86 -10.87 -33.52 -28.61
CA THR A 86 -11.32 -34.06 -27.32
C THR A 86 -10.19 -34.07 -26.32
N GLU A 87 -8.98 -34.47 -26.72
CA GLU A 87 -7.77 -34.46 -25.91
C GLU A 87 -7.43 -33.01 -25.48
N GLU A 88 -7.39 -32.07 -26.44
CA GLU A 88 -7.16 -30.64 -26.15
C GLU A 88 -8.21 -30.08 -25.17
N LEU A 89 -9.48 -30.45 -25.29
CA LEU A 89 -10.52 -30.03 -24.37
C LEU A 89 -10.34 -30.59 -22.95
N GLU A 90 -9.79 -31.79 -22.82
CA GLU A 90 -9.50 -32.38 -21.51
C GLU A 90 -8.31 -31.69 -20.85
N GLU A 91 -7.26 -31.36 -21.62
CA GLU A 91 -6.13 -30.58 -21.16
C GLU A 91 -6.56 -29.18 -20.66
N LEU A 92 -7.34 -28.44 -21.45
CA LEU A 92 -7.86 -27.13 -21.09
C LEU A 92 -8.75 -27.17 -19.86
N LYS A 93 -9.57 -28.22 -19.68
CA LYS A 93 -10.38 -28.39 -18.48
C LYS A 93 -9.50 -28.65 -17.25
N SER A 94 -8.47 -29.49 -17.40
CA SER A 94 -7.51 -29.73 -16.33
C SER A 94 -6.79 -28.45 -15.91
N GLU A 95 -6.35 -27.65 -16.88
CA GLU A 95 -5.76 -26.33 -16.59
C GLU A 95 -6.76 -25.39 -15.88
N LYS A 96 -8.03 -25.38 -16.32
CA LYS A 96 -9.09 -24.64 -15.65
C LYS A 96 -9.26 -25.05 -14.18
N ASP A 97 -9.26 -26.35 -13.91
CA ASP A 97 -9.42 -26.87 -12.55
C ASP A 97 -8.20 -26.52 -11.66
N MET A 98 -6.99 -26.55 -12.22
CA MET A 98 -5.79 -26.08 -11.51
C MET A 98 -5.88 -24.59 -11.16
N LEU A 99 -6.37 -23.75 -12.07
CA LEU A 99 -6.59 -22.32 -11.79
C LEU A 99 -7.66 -22.09 -10.72
N LEU A 100 -8.76 -22.83 -10.76
CA LEU A 100 -9.78 -22.77 -9.70
C LEU A 100 -9.17 -23.09 -8.33
N HIS A 101 -8.35 -24.13 -8.27
CA HIS A 101 -7.65 -24.50 -7.03
C HIS A 101 -6.68 -23.39 -6.59
N SER A 102 -5.90 -22.81 -7.51
CA SER A 102 -4.96 -21.73 -7.20
C SER A 102 -5.65 -20.44 -6.72
N LEU A 103 -6.88 -20.23 -7.13
CA LEU A 103 -7.73 -19.10 -6.72
C LEU A 103 -8.58 -19.43 -5.49
N GLU A 104 -8.40 -20.61 -4.89
CA GLU A 104 -9.20 -21.13 -3.76
C GLU A 104 -10.71 -21.15 -4.05
N CYS A 105 -11.09 -21.32 -5.32
CA CYS A 105 -12.46 -21.38 -5.79
C CYS A 105 -12.88 -22.79 -6.10
N SER A 106 -14.12 -23.16 -5.76
CA SER A 106 -14.68 -24.47 -6.08
C SER A 106 -15.41 -24.47 -7.44
N ASP A 107 -15.87 -23.32 -7.90
CA ASP A 107 -16.71 -23.19 -9.08
C ASP A 107 -16.67 -21.78 -9.72
N ASP A 108 -17.43 -21.60 -10.80
CA ASP A 108 -17.55 -20.33 -11.52
C ASP A 108 -18.18 -19.21 -10.65
N ALA A 109 -18.98 -19.56 -9.63
CA ALA A 109 -19.55 -18.59 -8.70
C ALA A 109 -18.47 -18.03 -7.77
N GLY A 110 -17.53 -18.87 -7.32
CA GLY A 110 -16.34 -18.43 -6.58
C GLY A 110 -15.51 -17.43 -7.37
N ILE A 111 -15.29 -17.67 -8.67
CA ILE A 111 -14.60 -16.73 -9.56
C ILE A 111 -15.35 -15.39 -9.67
N ALA A 112 -16.67 -15.41 -9.74
CA ALA A 112 -17.46 -14.17 -9.74
C ALA A 112 -17.33 -13.39 -8.43
N ALA A 113 -17.23 -14.07 -7.28
CA ALA A 113 -16.96 -13.47 -5.99
C ALA A 113 -15.58 -12.81 -5.95
N VAL A 114 -14.50 -13.50 -6.39
CA VAL A 114 -13.14 -12.95 -6.46
C VAL A 114 -13.09 -11.72 -7.38
N LYS A 115 -13.75 -11.74 -8.53
CA LYS A 115 -13.85 -10.56 -9.42
C LYS A 115 -14.52 -9.38 -8.73
N LYS A 116 -15.57 -9.63 -7.96
CA LYS A 116 -16.28 -8.60 -7.17
C LYS A 116 -15.38 -8.04 -6.07
N ASP A 117 -14.62 -8.89 -5.40
CA ASP A 117 -13.68 -8.46 -4.35
C ASP A 117 -12.58 -7.57 -4.92
N ILE A 118 -12.00 -7.93 -6.07
CA ILE A 118 -11.02 -7.08 -6.77
C ILE A 118 -11.64 -5.72 -7.10
N SER A 119 -12.83 -5.68 -7.70
CA SER A 119 -13.51 -4.42 -8.02
C SER A 119 -13.75 -3.56 -6.77
N THR A 120 -14.12 -4.19 -5.66
CA THR A 120 -14.30 -3.52 -4.37
C THR A 120 -12.97 -2.95 -3.83
N MET A 121 -11.87 -3.73 -3.96
CA MET A 121 -10.53 -3.28 -3.57
C MET A 121 -10.03 -2.13 -4.45
N GLU A 122 -10.27 -2.16 -5.75
CA GLU A 122 -9.93 -1.06 -6.66
C GLU A 122 -10.67 0.24 -6.29
N ALA A 123 -11.96 0.14 -5.96
CA ALA A 123 -12.73 1.28 -5.46
C ALA A 123 -12.21 1.79 -4.12
N ALA A 124 -11.80 0.89 -3.22
CA ALA A 124 -11.18 1.24 -1.95
C ALA A 124 -9.81 1.91 -2.16
N LEU A 125 -8.97 1.43 -3.08
CA LEU A 125 -7.70 2.04 -3.44
C LEU A 125 -7.86 3.50 -3.89
N LYS A 126 -8.90 3.78 -4.68
CA LYS A 126 -9.19 5.15 -5.11
C LYS A 126 -9.56 6.06 -3.93
N LYS A 127 -10.37 5.56 -2.97
CA LYS A 127 -10.71 6.30 -1.75
C LYS A 127 -9.47 6.56 -0.87
N LEU A 128 -8.62 5.55 -0.71
CA LEU A 128 -7.38 5.68 0.06
C LEU A 128 -6.42 6.68 -0.59
N SER A 129 -6.35 6.77 -1.92
CA SER A 129 -5.54 7.80 -2.61
C SER A 129 -6.04 9.21 -2.29
N GLN A 130 -7.35 9.44 -2.27
CA GLN A 130 -7.93 10.74 -1.90
C GLN A 130 -7.64 11.09 -0.43
N GLN A 131 -7.69 10.12 0.47
CA GLN A 131 -7.33 10.32 1.87
C GLN A 131 -5.85 10.63 2.05
N GLU A 132 -4.97 9.97 1.29
CA GLU A 132 -3.53 10.23 1.29
C GLU A 132 -3.23 11.67 0.85
N GLU A 133 -3.85 12.13 -0.22
CA GLU A 133 -3.73 13.52 -0.68
C GLU A 133 -4.17 14.51 0.39
N LYS A 134 -5.30 14.25 1.04
CA LYS A 134 -5.82 15.08 2.14
C LYS A 134 -4.83 15.16 3.30
N TYR A 135 -4.39 14.02 3.84
CA TYR A 135 -3.45 14.02 4.97
C TYR A 135 -2.07 14.57 4.61
N THR A 136 -1.64 14.42 3.35
CA THR A 136 -0.41 15.05 2.86
C THR A 136 -0.54 16.57 2.85
N ALA A 137 -1.67 17.10 2.41
CA ALA A 137 -1.92 18.54 2.43
C ALA A 137 -1.98 19.07 3.87
N GLU A 138 -2.69 18.39 4.78
CA GLU A 138 -2.77 18.76 6.20
C GLU A 138 -1.39 18.69 6.90
N LEU A 139 -0.56 17.71 6.55
CA LEU A 139 0.81 17.62 7.06
C LEU A 139 1.68 18.77 6.57
N ASN A 140 1.59 19.12 5.30
CA ASN A 140 2.35 20.24 4.72
C ASN A 140 1.95 21.59 5.34
N ASP A 141 0.65 21.79 5.54
CA ASP A 141 0.12 22.98 6.22
C ASP A 141 0.62 23.07 7.67
N ALA A 142 0.56 21.98 8.42
CA ALA A 142 1.09 21.91 9.77
C ALA A 142 2.62 22.15 9.84
N LEU A 143 3.38 21.67 8.85
CA LEU A 143 4.81 21.93 8.73
C LEU A 143 5.11 23.40 8.49
N GLN A 144 4.32 24.07 7.62
CA GLN A 144 4.46 25.49 7.37
C GLN A 144 4.15 26.33 8.62
N GLN A 145 3.02 26.06 9.27
CA GLN A 145 2.64 26.73 10.53
C GLN A 145 3.70 26.53 11.62
N TYR A 146 4.29 25.32 11.70
CA TYR A 146 5.37 25.06 12.66
C TYR A 146 6.64 25.87 12.34
N ALA A 147 6.96 26.03 11.06
CA ALA A 147 8.09 26.87 10.62
C ALA A 147 7.86 28.35 10.98
N ASP A 148 6.64 28.84 10.78
CA ASP A 148 6.27 30.22 11.12
C ASP A 148 6.36 30.47 12.63
N LEU A 149 5.84 29.53 13.46
CA LEU A 149 5.97 29.61 14.91
C LEU A 149 7.42 29.54 15.37
N LYS A 150 8.24 28.76 14.67
CA LYS A 150 9.67 28.67 14.98
C LYS A 150 10.37 30.03 14.75
N THR A 151 10.03 30.72 13.68
CA THR A 151 10.56 32.08 13.43
C THR A 151 10.09 33.05 14.52
N GLN A 152 8.80 33.01 14.89
CA GLN A 152 8.30 33.83 16.00
C GLN A 152 8.94 33.49 17.34
N SER A 153 9.38 32.25 17.52
CA SER A 153 10.02 31.80 18.76
C SER A 153 11.43 32.35 18.96
N GLU A 154 12.06 32.92 17.93
CA GLU A 154 13.38 33.55 18.03
C GLU A 154 13.40 34.79 18.93
N GLU A 155 12.20 35.36 19.23
CA GLU A 155 12.04 36.49 20.17
C GLU A 155 12.08 36.06 21.65
N PHE A 156 12.02 34.77 21.96
CA PHE A 156 11.95 34.23 23.30
C PHE A 156 13.28 33.58 23.72
N ASP A 157 13.47 33.48 25.04
CA ASP A 157 14.61 32.72 25.57
C ASP A 157 14.53 31.24 25.15
N PRO A 158 15.55 30.70 24.48
CA PRO A 158 15.52 29.34 23.95
C PRO A 158 15.39 28.25 25.02
N ASP A 159 15.99 28.45 26.19
CA ASP A 159 15.99 27.46 27.27
C ASP A 159 14.62 27.45 27.96
N GLU A 160 14.04 28.61 28.26
CA GLU A 160 12.68 28.72 28.84
C GLU A 160 11.63 28.13 27.89
N LEU A 161 11.75 28.41 26.59
CA LEU A 161 10.85 27.83 25.59
C LEU A 161 10.97 26.31 25.49
N GLN A 162 12.19 25.81 25.56
CA GLN A 162 12.46 24.36 25.52
C GLN A 162 11.87 23.64 26.74
N ASP A 163 12.06 24.20 27.94
CA ASP A 163 11.53 23.66 29.19
C ASP A 163 9.99 23.65 29.16
N ALA A 164 9.36 24.75 28.77
CA ALA A 164 7.91 24.82 28.61
C ALA A 164 7.36 23.78 27.62
N ARG A 165 8.09 23.50 26.55
CA ARG A 165 7.71 22.46 25.57
C ARG A 165 7.88 21.05 26.11
N LEU A 166 8.93 20.80 26.90
CA LEU A 166 9.17 19.49 27.54
C LEU A 166 8.08 19.16 28.54
N ASP A 167 7.60 20.13 29.30
CA ASP A 167 6.51 19.97 30.28
C ASP A 167 5.17 19.60 29.60
N LEU A 168 4.89 20.15 28.43
CA LEU A 168 3.67 19.89 27.66
C LEU A 168 3.68 18.58 26.90
N ARG A 169 4.86 18.10 26.52
CA ARG A 169 5.05 16.94 25.64
C ARG A 169 4.35 15.66 26.09
N PRO A 170 4.42 15.22 27.36
CA PRO A 170 3.76 13.99 27.80
C PRO A 170 2.23 14.02 27.66
N ALA A 171 1.62 15.19 27.84
CA ALA A 171 0.19 15.37 27.65
C ALA A 171 -0.20 15.30 26.18
N MET A 172 0.59 15.91 25.30
CA MET A 172 0.38 15.89 23.86
C MET A 172 0.58 14.49 23.27
N GLU A 173 1.57 13.73 23.72
CA GLU A 173 1.81 12.36 23.28
C GLU A 173 0.66 11.42 23.71
N ARG A 174 0.10 11.57 24.90
CA ARG A 174 -1.13 10.85 25.30
C ARG A 174 -2.29 11.20 24.36
N SER A 175 -2.48 12.49 24.07
CA SER A 175 -3.51 12.94 23.11
C SER A 175 -3.34 12.32 21.72
N VAL A 176 -2.11 12.13 21.22
CA VAL A 176 -1.85 11.44 19.95
C VAL A 176 -2.37 10.01 19.99
N VAL A 177 -2.03 9.26 21.05
CA VAL A 177 -2.48 7.87 21.20
C VAL A 177 -4.01 7.80 21.26
N ASP A 178 -4.65 8.66 22.04
CA ASP A 178 -6.11 8.70 22.18
C ASP A 178 -6.79 9.02 20.83
N ARG A 179 -6.24 9.94 20.05
CA ARG A 179 -6.77 10.30 18.73
C ARG A 179 -6.60 9.20 17.70
N VAL A 180 -5.48 8.48 17.72
CA VAL A 180 -5.25 7.32 16.87
C VAL A 180 -6.23 6.20 17.23
N GLN A 181 -6.46 5.95 18.52
CA GLN A 181 -7.44 4.97 19.00
C GLN A 181 -8.86 5.34 18.58
N SER A 182 -9.25 6.59 18.77
CA SER A 182 -10.59 7.08 18.38
C SER A 182 -10.89 6.96 16.90
N ALA A 183 -9.87 7.01 16.03
CA ALA A 183 -10.04 6.88 14.58
C ALA A 183 -10.54 5.49 14.17
N TYR A 184 -10.34 4.46 14.98
CA TYR A 184 -10.79 3.09 14.70
C TYR A 184 -12.16 2.77 15.32
N GLY A 185 -12.61 3.51 16.35
CA GLY A 185 -13.87 3.28 17.05
C GLY A 185 -14.01 1.82 17.49
N ASP A 186 -15.18 1.23 17.27
CA ASP A 186 -15.48 -0.16 17.65
C ASP A 186 -14.65 -1.23 16.90
N LYS A 187 -13.95 -0.83 15.84
CA LYS A 187 -13.05 -1.73 15.08
C LYS A 187 -11.65 -1.82 15.67
N TYR A 188 -11.41 -1.09 16.75
CA TYR A 188 -10.12 -1.05 17.40
C TYR A 188 -9.94 -2.29 18.28
N ASP A 189 -9.32 -3.32 17.75
CA ASP A 189 -8.98 -4.54 18.48
C ASP A 189 -7.57 -4.46 19.12
N TYR A 190 -7.22 -5.50 19.87
CA TYR A 190 -5.94 -5.58 20.57
C TYR A 190 -4.73 -5.49 19.62
N LEU A 191 -4.80 -6.12 18.43
CA LEU A 191 -3.72 -6.11 17.46
C LEU A 191 -3.54 -4.70 16.85
N MET A 192 -4.64 -4.04 16.50
CA MET A 192 -4.61 -2.67 16.01
C MET A 192 -4.07 -1.71 17.08
N MET A 193 -4.45 -1.91 18.36
CA MET A 193 -3.93 -1.15 19.47
C MET A 193 -2.41 -1.32 19.63
N TYR A 194 -1.92 -2.55 19.55
CA TYR A 194 -0.49 -2.85 19.63
C TYR A 194 0.28 -2.23 18.48
N ASP A 195 -0.20 -2.43 17.25
CA ASP A 195 0.42 -1.89 16.06
C ASP A 195 0.42 -0.35 16.03
N SER A 196 -0.66 0.29 16.44
CA SER A 196 -0.73 1.76 16.51
C SER A 196 0.23 2.36 17.54
N LYS A 197 0.36 1.73 18.71
CA LYS A 197 1.34 2.15 19.73
C LYS A 197 2.77 2.01 19.23
N ARG A 198 3.08 0.90 18.57
CA ARG A 198 4.39 0.68 17.97
C ARG A 198 4.68 1.72 16.89
N ASP A 199 3.76 1.97 15.98
CA ASP A 199 3.93 2.95 14.91
C ASP A 199 4.11 4.38 15.44
N VAL A 200 3.38 4.77 16.48
CA VAL A 200 3.58 6.07 17.15
C VAL A 200 4.96 6.12 17.81
N ALA A 201 5.38 5.06 18.48
CA ALA A 201 6.71 4.98 19.10
C ALA A 201 7.82 5.07 18.06
N ASP A 202 7.69 4.39 16.91
CA ASP A 202 8.65 4.45 15.81
C ASP A 202 8.74 5.86 15.22
N ILE A 203 7.61 6.55 15.01
CA ILE A 203 7.59 7.93 14.51
C ILE A 203 8.27 8.88 15.50
N LEU A 204 8.03 8.69 16.81
CA LEU A 204 8.67 9.48 17.86
C LEU A 204 10.18 9.22 17.93
N HIS A 205 10.60 7.98 17.74
CA HIS A 205 12.03 7.60 17.70
C HIS A 205 12.72 8.22 16.49
N GLU A 206 12.14 8.12 15.29
CA GLU A 206 12.65 8.75 14.06
C GLU A 206 12.82 10.27 14.23
N GLU A 207 11.89 10.95 14.90
CA GLU A 207 12.03 12.38 15.22
C GLU A 207 13.21 12.65 16.14
N THR A 208 13.43 11.79 17.13
CA THR A 208 14.52 11.93 18.09
C THR A 208 15.89 11.73 17.43
N GLU A 209 16.02 10.70 16.60
CA GLU A 209 17.24 10.44 15.81
C GLU A 209 17.54 11.58 14.83
N ALA A 210 16.52 12.06 14.11
CA ALA A 210 16.69 13.17 13.17
C ALA A 210 17.14 14.46 13.88
N ARG A 211 16.70 14.69 15.13
CA ARG A 211 17.20 15.81 15.97
C ARG A 211 18.64 15.62 16.37
N SER A 212 19.00 14.44 16.88
CA SER A 212 20.36 14.11 17.31
C SER A 212 21.37 14.32 16.17
N ILE A 213 21.06 13.88 14.96
CA ILE A 213 21.90 14.08 13.76
C ILE A 213 22.02 15.58 13.43
N ARG A 214 20.93 16.34 13.48
CA ARG A 214 20.94 17.80 13.20
C ARG A 214 21.75 18.56 14.23
N GLU A 215 21.64 18.22 15.51
CA GLU A 215 22.42 18.82 16.60
C GLU A 215 23.90 18.52 16.43
N HIS A 216 24.27 17.29 16.11
CA HIS A 216 25.64 16.89 15.84
C HIS A 216 26.25 17.64 14.64
N LEU A 217 25.47 17.80 13.56
CA LEU A 217 25.88 18.59 12.40
C LEU A 217 26.07 20.07 12.74
N ARG A 218 25.17 20.67 13.53
CA ARG A 218 25.32 22.06 14.01
C ARG A 218 26.56 22.24 14.87
N GLN A 219 26.82 21.32 15.79
CA GLN A 219 28.02 21.35 16.61
C GLN A 219 29.31 21.27 15.77
N LYS A 220 29.33 20.39 14.77
CA LYS A 220 30.45 20.30 13.82
C LYS A 220 30.65 21.60 13.02
N GLN A 221 29.58 22.19 12.52
CA GLN A 221 29.62 23.44 11.78
C GLN A 221 30.11 24.60 12.66
N GLN A 222 29.63 24.70 13.91
CA GLN A 222 30.12 25.70 14.87
C GLN A 222 31.60 25.51 15.24
N ALA A 223 32.04 24.28 15.42
CA ALA A 223 33.44 23.96 15.69
C ALA A 223 34.34 24.36 14.51
N GLN A 224 33.91 24.05 13.27
CA GLN A 224 34.64 24.47 12.06
C GLN A 224 34.69 26.00 11.90
N GLN A 225 33.61 26.71 12.19
CA GLN A 225 33.59 28.18 12.15
C GLN A 225 34.50 28.78 13.21
N LYS A 226 34.58 28.20 14.42
CA LYS A 226 35.50 28.63 15.46
C LYS A 226 36.96 28.37 15.08
N GLN A 227 37.25 27.22 14.46
CA GLN A 227 38.62 26.93 13.95
C GLN A 227 39.01 27.87 12.82
N ASN A 228 38.12 28.14 11.87
CA ASN A 228 38.41 29.08 10.78
C ASN A 228 38.62 30.52 11.28
N LYS A 229 37.88 30.95 12.32
CA LYS A 229 38.10 32.25 12.97
C LYS A 229 39.42 32.32 13.73
N LYS A 230 39.85 31.21 14.31
CA LYS A 230 41.16 31.13 15.01
C LYS A 230 42.31 31.19 14.01
N ASN A 231 42.24 30.42 12.94
CA ASN A 231 43.22 30.38 11.87
C ASN A 231 43.34 31.73 11.13
N SER A 232 42.25 32.47 10.97
CA SER A 232 42.29 33.80 10.36
C SER A 232 42.86 34.89 11.29
N ARG A 233 42.80 34.73 12.61
CA ARG A 233 43.50 35.61 13.56
C ARG A 233 45.00 35.39 13.57
N ASP A 234 45.43 34.11 13.59
CA ASP A 234 46.86 33.75 13.60
C ASP A 234 47.57 34.11 12.28
N THR A 235 46.85 34.35 11.19
CA THR A 235 47.40 34.86 9.91
C THR A 235 47.56 36.38 9.84
N TRP A 236 46.94 37.15 10.75
CA TRP A 236 47.09 38.62 10.83
C TRP A 236 48.13 39.08 11.86
N GLU A 237 48.65 38.18 12.69
CA GLU A 237 49.69 38.46 13.69
C GLU A 237 51.11 38.05 13.23
N ARG A 238 51.30 37.72 11.95
CA ARG A 238 52.60 37.52 11.30
C ARG A 238 52.81 38.56 10.23
#